data_42a09870d5d1bf462cee378dff54d3ac
#
_entry.id   42a09870d5d1bf462cee378dff54d3ac
#
_cell.length_a   1.000
_cell.length_b   1.000
_cell.length_c   1.000
_cell.angle_alpha   90.00
_cell.angle_beta   90.00
_cell.angle_gamma   90.00
#
_symmetry.space_group_name_H-M   'P 1'
#
loop_
_entity.id
_entity.type
_entity.pdbx_description
1 polymer ?
#
loop_
_entity_poly.entity_id
_entity_poly.type
_entity_poly.pdbx_seq_one_letter_code
_entity_poly.pdbx_strand_id
1 'polypeptide(L)'
;MEKLIKKIKDFSELVMFQHSVFALPFIFIAMVVSSSQINGTPWFGFKLLVLGTLCAVFARNFAMGFNRFMDRDIDALNPRTKNRPNVDGRVSAKAMFIFFVANAFAFILVAYFVNDLALILSLPILVIIGSYSYFKRFSYLAHIILGISLALAPIAGVVAVSQTIPLWVIFLSIGVMFWVAGFDLLYSLQDIDVDKKLGLHSIPSKFGAKKTMLFSKIFHLLTVVFWFLFVIYSQGSYFAYLAVIISALMLSYEHYLVNKDFRKIDRAFFTVNGYLGIVFFFLVVLDNIFF
;
A
#
# COMPACT_ATOMS: atom_id res chain seq x y z
N MET A 1 -12.52 -30.70 6.19
CA MET A 1 -11.56 -29.72 6.77
C MET A 1 -10.42 -29.42 5.80
N GLU A 2 -9.69 -30.39 5.26
CA GLU A 2 -8.57 -30.19 4.33
C GLU A 2 -8.90 -29.37 3.08
N LYS A 3 -10.04 -29.63 2.42
CA LYS A 3 -10.49 -28.85 1.24
C LYS A 3 -10.71 -27.35 1.56
N LEU A 4 -11.19 -27.04 2.77
CA LEU A 4 -11.39 -25.66 3.20
C LEU A 4 -10.05 -24.97 3.47
N ILE A 5 -9.14 -25.64 4.18
CA ILE A 5 -7.79 -25.13 4.45
C ILE A 5 -7.04 -24.87 3.15
N LYS A 6 -7.14 -25.79 2.16
CA LYS A 6 -6.54 -25.61 0.85
C LYS A 6 -7.09 -24.35 0.14
N LYS A 7 -8.43 -24.17 0.13
CA LYS A 7 -9.04 -22.97 -0.45
C LYS A 7 -8.58 -21.68 0.23
N ILE A 8 -8.53 -21.66 1.56
CA ILE A 8 -8.02 -20.48 2.31
C ILE A 8 -6.58 -20.18 1.90
N LYS A 9 -5.73 -21.20 1.78
CA LYS A 9 -4.34 -21.05 1.35
C LYS A 9 -4.25 -20.50 -0.09
N ASP A 10 -5.05 -21.02 -1.02
CA ASP A 10 -5.07 -20.55 -2.41
C ASP A 10 -5.52 -19.08 -2.52
N PHE A 11 -6.53 -18.66 -1.73
CA PHE A 11 -6.96 -17.26 -1.67
C PHE A 11 -5.94 -16.37 -0.97
N SER A 12 -5.30 -16.82 0.10
CA SER A 12 -4.22 -16.09 0.77
C SER A 12 -3.03 -15.84 -0.16
N GLU A 13 -2.66 -16.85 -0.97
CA GLU A 13 -1.65 -16.71 -2.03
C GLU A 13 -2.12 -15.76 -3.13
N LEU A 14 -3.38 -15.86 -3.57
CA LEU A 14 -3.97 -14.99 -4.59
C LEU A 14 -3.82 -13.50 -4.23
N VAL A 15 -4.16 -13.14 -2.98
CA VAL A 15 -4.11 -11.74 -2.52
C VAL A 15 -2.76 -11.34 -1.95
N MET A 16 -1.79 -12.28 -1.90
CA MET A 16 -0.48 -12.04 -1.29
C MET A 16 -0.63 -11.38 0.10
N PHE A 17 -1.33 -12.06 1.00
CA PHE A 17 -1.76 -11.50 2.29
C PHE A 17 -0.61 -10.90 3.11
N GLN A 18 0.60 -11.43 2.97
CA GLN A 18 1.82 -10.91 3.60
C GLN A 18 2.10 -9.43 3.29
N HIS A 19 1.62 -8.92 2.14
CA HIS A 19 1.81 -7.52 1.76
C HIS A 19 0.86 -6.54 2.48
N SER A 20 -0.04 -7.02 3.33
CA SER A 20 -0.89 -6.15 4.17
C SER A 20 -0.05 -5.30 5.13
N VAL A 21 1.18 -5.71 5.40
CA VAL A 21 2.15 -4.98 6.23
C VAL A 21 2.51 -3.59 5.68
N PHE A 22 2.29 -3.32 4.39
CA PHE A 22 2.62 -2.02 3.82
C PHE A 22 1.62 -0.92 4.18
N ALA A 23 0.33 -1.23 4.27
CA ALA A 23 -0.72 -0.23 4.52
C ALA A 23 -1.08 -0.07 6.00
N LEU A 24 -1.14 -1.19 6.75
CA LEU A 24 -1.58 -1.21 8.15
C LEU A 24 -0.81 -0.26 9.07
N PRO A 25 0.53 -0.18 9.02
CA PRO A 25 1.28 0.75 9.87
C PRO A 25 0.81 2.20 9.68
N PHE A 26 0.57 2.65 8.46
CA PHE A 26 0.21 4.03 8.17
C PHE A 26 -1.24 4.38 8.54
N ILE A 27 -2.16 3.41 8.50
CA ILE A 27 -3.49 3.58 9.09
C ILE A 27 -3.35 3.86 10.58
N PHE A 28 -2.61 3.01 11.29
CA PHE A 28 -2.47 3.13 12.75
C PHE A 28 -1.63 4.33 13.18
N ILE A 29 -0.62 4.74 12.41
CA ILE A 29 0.08 6.02 12.64
C ILE A 29 -0.92 7.17 12.66
N ALA A 30 -1.78 7.26 11.66
CA ALA A 30 -2.77 8.33 11.57
C ALA A 30 -3.80 8.25 12.71
N MET A 31 -4.22 7.05 13.12
CA MET A 31 -5.13 6.86 14.25
C MET A 31 -4.48 7.26 15.59
N VAL A 32 -3.22 6.88 15.82
CA VAL A 32 -2.45 7.22 17.04
C VAL A 32 -2.27 8.73 17.15
N VAL A 33 -1.74 9.38 16.11
CA VAL A 33 -1.51 10.83 16.09
C VAL A 33 -2.82 11.60 16.27
N SER A 34 -3.88 11.20 15.56
CA SER A 34 -5.19 11.82 15.69
C SER A 34 -5.78 11.67 17.09
N SER A 35 -5.66 10.48 17.69
CA SER A 35 -6.13 10.23 19.06
C SER A 35 -5.36 11.03 20.09
N SER A 36 -4.03 11.14 19.97
CA SER A 36 -3.21 11.97 20.84
C SER A 36 -3.64 13.43 20.79
N GLN A 37 -3.88 13.97 19.58
CA GLN A 37 -4.27 15.38 19.41
C GLN A 37 -5.68 15.70 19.92
N ILE A 38 -6.63 14.75 19.85
CA ILE A 38 -8.02 14.99 20.19
C ILE A 38 -8.33 14.54 21.62
N ASN A 39 -7.81 13.37 22.01
CA ASN A 39 -8.16 12.72 23.26
C ASN A 39 -7.06 12.85 24.34
N GLY A 40 -5.89 13.43 24.00
CA GLY A 40 -4.72 13.49 24.88
C GLY A 40 -4.08 12.13 25.17
N THR A 41 -4.39 11.11 24.39
CA THR A 41 -3.85 9.74 24.53
C THR A 41 -3.68 9.07 23.16
N PRO A 42 -2.58 8.33 22.92
CA PRO A 42 -2.35 7.61 21.65
C PRO A 42 -3.33 6.44 21.45
N TRP A 43 -4.03 6.01 22.49
CA TRP A 43 -4.96 4.89 22.40
C TRP A 43 -6.33 5.32 21.87
N PHE A 44 -6.69 4.87 20.68
CA PHE A 44 -7.95 5.18 19.97
C PHE A 44 -9.08 4.17 20.24
N GLY A 45 -8.86 3.17 21.08
CA GLY A 45 -9.88 2.21 21.54
C GLY A 45 -9.99 0.92 20.71
N PHE A 46 -10.43 -0.17 21.36
CA PHE A 46 -10.56 -1.50 20.73
C PHE A 46 -11.55 -1.53 19.56
N LYS A 47 -12.65 -0.76 19.65
CA LYS A 47 -13.61 -0.68 18.55
C LYS A 47 -12.93 -0.25 17.26
N LEU A 48 -12.20 0.86 17.29
CA LEU A 48 -11.54 1.40 16.11
C LEU A 48 -10.35 0.53 15.67
N LEU A 49 -9.64 -0.11 16.60
CA LEU A 49 -8.59 -1.09 16.26
C LEU A 49 -9.16 -2.24 15.40
N VAL A 50 -10.28 -2.82 15.83
CA VAL A 50 -10.93 -3.91 15.08
C VAL A 50 -11.49 -3.41 13.76
N LEU A 51 -12.25 -2.32 13.76
CA LEU A 51 -12.89 -1.79 12.55
C LEU A 51 -11.84 -1.31 11.53
N GLY A 52 -10.78 -0.61 11.97
CA GLY A 52 -9.68 -0.17 11.10
C GLY A 52 -8.92 -1.34 10.48
N THR A 53 -8.66 -2.40 11.27
CA THR A 53 -8.04 -3.63 10.76
C THR A 53 -8.93 -4.30 9.72
N LEU A 54 -10.22 -4.44 9.98
CA LEU A 54 -11.17 -5.05 9.05
C LEU A 54 -11.31 -4.23 7.76
N CYS A 55 -11.40 -2.90 7.86
CA CYS A 55 -11.39 -2.01 6.68
C CYS A 55 -10.13 -2.24 5.83
N ALA A 56 -8.96 -2.26 6.45
CA ALA A 56 -7.70 -2.49 5.73
C ALA A 56 -7.67 -3.85 5.03
N VAL A 57 -8.10 -4.91 5.72
CA VAL A 57 -8.12 -6.28 5.16
C VAL A 57 -9.10 -6.36 3.98
N PHE A 58 -10.33 -5.85 4.13
CA PHE A 58 -11.33 -5.93 3.07
C PHE A 58 -10.99 -5.04 1.87
N ALA A 59 -10.49 -3.82 2.09
CA ALA A 59 -10.02 -2.95 1.01
C ALA A 59 -8.88 -3.60 0.21
N ARG A 60 -7.91 -4.20 0.92
CA ARG A 60 -6.81 -4.91 0.27
C ARG A 60 -7.28 -6.16 -0.48
N ASN A 61 -8.12 -6.98 0.13
CA ASN A 61 -8.68 -8.16 -0.52
C ASN A 61 -9.45 -7.79 -1.78
N PHE A 62 -10.24 -6.71 -1.71
CA PHE A 62 -10.91 -6.16 -2.90
C PHE A 62 -9.89 -5.76 -3.96
N ALA A 63 -8.92 -4.90 -3.64
CA ALA A 63 -7.95 -4.38 -4.59
C ALA A 63 -7.15 -5.50 -5.28
N MET A 64 -6.65 -6.46 -4.50
CA MET A 64 -5.87 -7.58 -5.02
C MET A 64 -6.74 -8.58 -5.78
N GLY A 65 -7.92 -8.93 -5.27
CA GLY A 65 -8.87 -9.82 -5.97
C GLY A 65 -9.31 -9.24 -7.31
N PHE A 66 -9.61 -7.93 -7.34
CA PHE A 66 -9.95 -7.22 -8.56
C PHE A 66 -8.78 -7.16 -9.54
N ASN A 67 -7.57 -6.83 -9.07
CA ASN A 67 -6.36 -6.84 -9.90
C ASN A 67 -6.11 -8.22 -10.54
N ARG A 68 -6.19 -9.30 -9.76
CA ARG A 68 -6.02 -10.67 -10.27
C ARG A 68 -7.09 -11.07 -11.27
N PHE A 69 -8.33 -10.61 -11.06
CA PHE A 69 -9.41 -10.84 -11.99
C PHE A 69 -9.19 -10.10 -13.32
N MET A 70 -8.76 -8.84 -13.26
CA MET A 70 -8.53 -8.00 -14.44
C MET A 70 -7.28 -8.38 -15.24
N ASP A 71 -6.22 -8.81 -14.55
CA ASP A 71 -4.92 -9.06 -15.16
C ASP A 71 -4.68 -10.52 -15.57
N ARG A 72 -5.71 -11.38 -15.58
CA ARG A 72 -5.58 -12.80 -15.90
C ARG A 72 -4.91 -13.06 -17.25
N ASP A 73 -5.28 -12.29 -18.27
CA ASP A 73 -4.73 -12.35 -19.62
C ASP A 73 -3.23 -12.01 -19.65
N ILE A 74 -2.85 -10.97 -18.94
CA ILE A 74 -1.47 -10.51 -18.81
C ILE A 74 -0.64 -11.49 -17.96
N ASP A 75 -1.18 -11.90 -16.80
CA ASP A 75 -0.51 -12.83 -15.89
C ASP A 75 -0.20 -14.18 -16.54
N ALA A 76 -1.06 -14.65 -17.44
CA ALA A 76 -0.86 -15.91 -18.18
C ALA A 76 0.31 -15.86 -19.17
N LEU A 77 0.62 -14.68 -19.69
CA LEU A 77 1.69 -14.47 -20.67
C LEU A 77 3.04 -14.12 -20.02
N ASN A 78 3.04 -13.79 -18.72
CA ASN A 78 4.27 -13.46 -18.01
C ASN A 78 4.85 -14.69 -17.28
N PRO A 79 6.08 -15.14 -17.60
CA PRO A 79 6.71 -16.30 -16.95
C PRO A 79 6.79 -16.21 -15.43
N ARG A 80 6.87 -14.99 -14.85
CA ARG A 80 6.93 -14.75 -13.42
C ARG A 80 5.59 -14.98 -12.72
N THR A 81 4.47 -14.80 -13.43
CA THR A 81 3.13 -14.82 -12.83
C THR A 81 2.26 -16.01 -13.27
N LYS A 82 2.72 -16.81 -14.23
CA LYS A 82 1.97 -17.97 -14.79
C LYS A 82 1.54 -19.02 -13.77
N ASN A 83 2.22 -19.12 -12.62
CA ASN A 83 1.92 -20.09 -11.57
C ASN A 83 0.99 -19.50 -10.49
N ARG A 84 0.42 -18.31 -10.70
CA ARG A 84 -0.51 -17.69 -9.75
C ARG A 84 -1.85 -18.43 -9.75
N PRO A 85 -2.58 -18.47 -8.61
CA PRO A 85 -3.87 -19.16 -8.50
C PRO A 85 -4.95 -18.71 -9.50
N ASN A 86 -4.86 -17.47 -9.99
CA ASN A 86 -5.76 -16.91 -11.01
C ASN A 86 -5.45 -17.40 -12.44
N VAL A 87 -4.27 -17.99 -12.66
CA VAL A 87 -3.80 -18.45 -13.97
C VAL A 87 -3.78 -19.98 -14.05
N ASP A 88 -3.26 -20.65 -13.02
CA ASP A 88 -3.11 -22.12 -13.01
C ASP A 88 -4.42 -22.90 -12.73
N GLY A 89 -5.53 -22.18 -12.54
CA GLY A 89 -6.86 -22.76 -12.38
C GLY A 89 -7.24 -23.13 -10.94
N ARG A 90 -6.37 -22.94 -9.95
CA ARG A 90 -6.69 -23.17 -8.52
C ARG A 90 -7.84 -22.28 -8.04
N VAL A 91 -7.96 -21.05 -8.58
CA VAL A 91 -9.06 -20.13 -8.30
C VAL A 91 -9.74 -19.70 -9.59
N SER A 92 -11.00 -20.07 -9.77
CA SER A 92 -11.75 -19.74 -10.98
C SER A 92 -12.11 -18.23 -11.06
N ALA A 93 -12.36 -17.73 -12.28
CA ALA A 93 -12.79 -16.35 -12.50
C ALA A 93 -14.07 -15.99 -11.71
N LYS A 94 -15.03 -16.91 -11.67
CA LYS A 94 -16.28 -16.73 -10.89
C LYS A 94 -15.99 -16.61 -9.39
N ALA A 95 -15.07 -17.43 -8.87
CA ALA A 95 -14.69 -17.39 -7.46
C ALA A 95 -13.96 -16.07 -7.12
N MET A 96 -13.07 -15.58 -7.99
CA MET A 96 -12.42 -14.27 -7.82
C MET A 96 -13.44 -13.12 -7.85
N PHE A 97 -14.38 -13.15 -8.79
CA PHE A 97 -15.44 -12.13 -8.89
C PHE A 97 -16.25 -12.07 -7.59
N ILE A 98 -16.75 -13.21 -7.10
CA ILE A 98 -17.50 -13.29 -5.84
C ILE A 98 -16.63 -12.79 -4.68
N PHE A 99 -15.36 -13.17 -4.64
CA PHE A 99 -14.44 -12.79 -3.58
C PHE A 99 -14.24 -11.27 -3.49
N PHE A 100 -13.89 -10.59 -4.60
CA PHE A 100 -13.65 -9.15 -4.52
C PHE A 100 -14.94 -8.36 -4.31
N VAL A 101 -16.08 -8.79 -4.88
CA VAL A 101 -17.38 -8.15 -4.64
C VAL A 101 -17.79 -8.29 -3.17
N ALA A 102 -17.67 -9.48 -2.58
CA ALA A 102 -17.96 -9.70 -1.16
C ALA A 102 -17.08 -8.83 -0.25
N ASN A 103 -15.78 -8.68 -0.58
CA ASN A 103 -14.88 -7.81 0.19
C ASN A 103 -15.23 -6.32 0.00
N ALA A 104 -15.69 -5.88 -1.17
CA ALA A 104 -16.19 -4.51 -1.37
C ALA A 104 -17.40 -4.22 -0.48
N PHE A 105 -18.38 -5.12 -0.45
CA PHE A 105 -19.55 -4.98 0.43
C PHE A 105 -19.17 -5.00 1.91
N ALA A 106 -18.26 -5.90 2.32
CA ALA A 106 -17.78 -5.97 3.69
C ALA A 106 -17.04 -4.69 4.09
N PHE A 107 -16.24 -4.10 3.18
CA PHE A 107 -15.57 -2.82 3.42
C PHE A 107 -16.56 -1.69 3.67
N ILE A 108 -17.59 -1.54 2.82
CA ILE A 108 -18.64 -0.53 2.99
C ILE A 108 -19.41 -0.75 4.30
N LEU A 109 -19.74 -1.99 4.60
CA LEU A 109 -20.45 -2.33 5.85
C LEU A 109 -19.62 -1.98 7.10
N VAL A 110 -18.33 -2.27 7.09
CA VAL A 110 -17.45 -1.91 8.22
C VAL A 110 -17.28 -0.40 8.30
N ALA A 111 -17.13 0.30 7.17
CA ALA A 111 -17.08 1.77 7.13
C ALA A 111 -18.32 2.43 7.74
N TYR A 112 -19.51 1.86 7.53
CA TYR A 112 -20.76 2.30 8.18
C TYR A 112 -20.66 2.24 9.71
N PHE A 113 -20.05 1.20 10.28
CA PHE A 113 -19.86 1.08 11.73
C PHE A 113 -18.73 1.98 12.28
N VAL A 114 -17.88 2.54 11.42
CA VAL A 114 -16.86 3.50 11.81
C VAL A 114 -17.49 4.86 12.06
N ASN A 115 -17.97 5.54 11.01
CA ASN A 115 -18.71 6.82 11.07
C ASN A 115 -19.24 7.20 9.67
N ASP A 116 -20.04 8.28 9.62
CA ASP A 116 -20.70 8.73 8.38
C ASP A 116 -19.70 9.16 7.30
N LEU A 117 -18.63 9.86 7.65
CA LEU A 117 -17.61 10.28 6.69
C LEU A 117 -16.86 9.08 6.10
N ALA A 118 -16.53 8.08 6.93
CA ALA A 118 -15.93 6.84 6.46
C ALA A 118 -16.85 6.09 5.47
N LEU A 119 -18.17 6.07 5.75
CA LEU A 119 -19.14 5.49 4.84
C LEU A 119 -19.18 6.23 3.51
N ILE A 120 -19.27 7.57 3.53
CA ILE A 120 -19.30 8.39 2.31
C ILE A 120 -18.04 8.17 1.47
N LEU A 121 -16.87 8.12 2.10
CA LEU A 121 -15.59 7.94 1.43
C LEU A 121 -15.35 6.49 0.96
N SER A 122 -16.10 5.52 1.45
CA SER A 122 -15.88 4.10 1.12
C SER A 122 -16.02 3.81 -0.38
N LEU A 123 -17.01 4.38 -1.06
CA LEU A 123 -17.20 4.19 -2.50
C LEU A 123 -16.09 4.83 -3.34
N PRO A 124 -15.76 6.14 -3.20
CA PRO A 124 -14.62 6.71 -3.92
C PRO A 124 -13.31 5.99 -3.65
N ILE A 125 -13.06 5.52 -2.42
CA ILE A 125 -11.88 4.70 -2.10
C ILE A 125 -11.87 3.42 -2.94
N LEU A 126 -12.97 2.66 -2.98
CA LEU A 126 -13.06 1.43 -3.79
C LEU A 126 -12.82 1.70 -5.28
N VAL A 127 -13.34 2.81 -5.81
CA VAL A 127 -13.12 3.21 -7.22
C VAL A 127 -11.64 3.47 -7.46
N ILE A 128 -10.97 4.22 -6.59
CA ILE A 128 -9.54 4.54 -6.74
C ILE A 128 -8.69 3.27 -6.64
N ILE A 129 -8.87 2.46 -5.58
CA ILE A 129 -8.05 1.25 -5.39
C ILE A 129 -8.37 0.13 -6.38
N GLY A 130 -9.53 0.15 -7.05
CA GLY A 130 -9.82 -0.74 -8.17
C GLY A 130 -9.22 -0.25 -9.49
N SER A 131 -9.23 1.07 -9.71
CA SER A 131 -8.83 1.66 -10.99
C SER A 131 -7.37 1.40 -11.37
N TYR A 132 -6.44 1.28 -10.40
CA TYR A 132 -5.01 1.15 -10.68
C TYR A 132 -4.68 -0.02 -11.62
N SER A 133 -5.46 -1.11 -11.56
CA SER A 133 -5.27 -2.29 -12.41
C SER A 133 -5.42 -2.01 -13.90
N TYR A 134 -6.22 -1.01 -14.25
CA TYR A 134 -6.44 -0.63 -15.66
C TYR A 134 -5.33 0.25 -16.23
N PHE A 135 -4.67 1.05 -15.39
CA PHE A 135 -3.78 2.11 -15.86
C PHE A 135 -2.64 1.58 -16.73
N LYS A 136 -2.06 0.44 -16.43
CA LYS A 136 -0.99 -0.15 -17.24
C LYS A 136 -1.39 -0.52 -18.67
N ARG A 137 -2.70 -0.56 -18.97
CA ARG A 137 -3.21 -0.86 -20.31
C ARG A 137 -3.21 0.36 -21.25
N PHE A 138 -3.20 1.58 -20.68
CA PHE A 138 -3.29 2.82 -21.47
C PHE A 138 -2.43 4.00 -20.95
N SER A 139 -1.84 3.89 -19.75
CA SER A 139 -1.12 5.02 -19.14
C SER A 139 0.11 4.57 -18.36
N TYR A 140 1.19 5.36 -18.47
CA TYR A 140 2.43 5.18 -17.70
C TYR A 140 2.31 5.58 -16.21
N LEU A 141 1.16 6.10 -15.79
CA LEU A 141 0.92 6.55 -14.41
C LEU A 141 0.53 5.42 -13.45
N ALA A 142 0.50 4.15 -13.87
CA ALA A 142 0.08 3.02 -13.06
C ALA A 142 0.77 2.98 -11.68
N HIS A 143 2.07 3.26 -11.61
CA HIS A 143 2.85 3.28 -10.36
C HIS A 143 2.39 4.39 -9.41
N ILE A 144 2.06 5.58 -9.95
CA ILE A 144 1.57 6.72 -9.16
C ILE A 144 0.15 6.42 -8.65
N ILE A 145 -0.72 5.84 -9.48
CA ILE A 145 -2.08 5.47 -9.06
C ILE A 145 -2.05 4.37 -7.98
N LEU A 146 -1.10 3.42 -8.07
CA LEU A 146 -0.86 2.47 -6.98
C LEU A 146 -0.43 3.20 -5.70
N GLY A 147 0.48 4.17 -5.82
CA GLY A 147 0.90 5.02 -4.71
C GLY A 147 -0.26 5.79 -4.08
N ILE A 148 -1.14 6.41 -4.90
CA ILE A 148 -2.36 7.08 -4.44
C ILE A 148 -3.26 6.09 -3.69
N SER A 149 -3.41 4.87 -4.20
CA SER A 149 -4.24 3.83 -3.58
C SER A 149 -3.80 3.51 -2.14
N LEU A 150 -2.49 3.43 -1.88
CA LEU A 150 -1.98 3.20 -0.54
C LEU A 150 -1.95 4.48 0.32
N ALA A 151 -1.82 5.66 -0.30
CA ALA A 151 -1.89 6.97 0.36
C ALA A 151 -3.26 7.26 0.99
N LEU A 152 -4.31 6.57 0.57
CA LEU A 152 -5.63 6.64 1.21
C LEU A 152 -5.65 5.99 2.61
N ALA A 153 -4.69 5.14 2.94
CA ALA A 153 -4.63 4.45 4.21
C ALA A 153 -4.51 5.39 5.42
N PRO A 154 -3.55 6.34 5.49
CA PRO A 154 -3.51 7.31 6.59
C PRO A 154 -4.73 8.23 6.63
N ILE A 155 -5.30 8.62 5.47
CA ILE A 155 -6.53 9.41 5.43
C ILE A 155 -7.69 8.62 6.07
N ALA A 156 -7.85 7.34 5.73
CA ALA A 156 -8.87 6.48 6.35
C ALA A 156 -8.65 6.36 7.87
N GLY A 157 -7.39 6.26 8.32
CA GLY A 157 -7.05 6.21 9.74
C GLY A 157 -7.48 7.46 10.51
N VAL A 158 -7.17 8.65 9.99
CA VAL A 158 -7.57 9.90 10.66
C VAL A 158 -9.08 10.11 10.63
N VAL A 159 -9.73 9.82 9.51
CA VAL A 159 -11.20 9.91 9.37
C VAL A 159 -11.90 9.00 10.36
N ALA A 160 -11.36 7.82 10.64
CA ALA A 160 -11.94 6.90 11.61
C ALA A 160 -11.96 7.47 13.03
N VAL A 161 -10.99 8.30 13.39
CA VAL A 161 -10.87 8.87 14.75
C VAL A 161 -11.56 10.24 14.85
N SER A 162 -11.31 11.15 13.90
CA SER A 162 -11.63 12.58 14.01
C SER A 162 -12.74 13.06 13.09
N GLN A 163 -13.10 12.30 12.06
CA GLN A 163 -14.01 12.74 10.98
C GLN A 163 -13.53 14.02 10.28
N THR A 164 -12.23 14.29 10.31
CA THR A 164 -11.58 15.45 9.66
C THR A 164 -10.38 15.00 8.86
N ILE A 165 -9.84 15.88 8.02
CA ILE A 165 -8.62 15.61 7.24
C ILE A 165 -7.66 16.79 7.49
N PRO A 166 -6.88 16.77 8.58
CA PRO A 166 -5.92 17.82 8.90
C PRO A 166 -4.74 17.82 7.94
N LEU A 167 -4.02 18.95 7.85
CA LEU A 167 -2.94 19.11 6.87
C LEU A 167 -1.79 18.11 7.06
N TRP A 168 -1.48 17.73 8.29
CA TRP A 168 -0.40 16.79 8.56
C TRP A 168 -0.64 15.40 7.93
N VAL A 169 -1.90 14.92 7.89
CA VAL A 169 -2.19 13.62 7.26
C VAL A 169 -2.05 13.70 5.74
N ILE A 170 -2.27 14.87 5.13
CA ILE A 170 -2.03 15.06 3.71
C ILE A 170 -0.53 14.89 3.41
N PHE A 171 0.36 15.46 4.24
CA PHE A 171 1.80 15.26 4.07
C PHE A 171 2.21 13.79 4.27
N LEU A 172 1.68 13.11 5.30
CA LEU A 172 1.92 11.69 5.51
C LEU A 172 1.48 10.88 4.29
N SER A 173 0.29 11.17 3.75
CA SER A 173 -0.30 10.48 2.60
C SER A 173 0.51 10.70 1.32
N ILE A 174 0.93 11.93 1.03
CA ILE A 174 1.77 12.22 -0.13
C ILE A 174 3.12 11.50 -0.01
N GLY A 175 3.69 11.46 1.19
CA GLY A 175 4.91 10.68 1.46
C GLY A 175 4.70 9.18 1.18
N VAL A 176 3.59 8.60 1.63
CA VAL A 176 3.22 7.19 1.33
C VAL A 176 3.04 6.98 -0.18
N MET A 177 2.39 7.91 -0.88
CA MET A 177 2.23 7.84 -2.34
C MET A 177 3.58 7.72 -3.06
N PHE A 178 4.53 8.61 -2.74
CA PHE A 178 5.85 8.60 -3.37
C PHE A 178 6.69 7.40 -2.95
N TRP A 179 6.60 6.96 -1.69
CA TRP A 179 7.26 5.75 -1.22
C TRP A 179 6.82 4.52 -2.01
N VAL A 180 5.50 4.33 -2.13
CA VAL A 180 4.93 3.19 -2.84
C VAL A 180 5.25 3.25 -4.34
N ALA A 181 5.07 4.40 -4.97
CA ALA A 181 5.42 4.57 -6.37
C ALA A 181 6.92 4.34 -6.62
N GLY A 182 7.79 4.78 -5.70
CA GLY A 182 9.23 4.60 -5.77
C GLY A 182 9.67 3.14 -5.72
N PHE A 183 9.19 2.38 -4.75
CA PHE A 183 9.55 0.97 -4.65
C PHE A 183 8.89 0.11 -5.76
N ASP A 184 7.68 0.47 -6.18
CA ASP A 184 7.00 -0.25 -7.27
C ASP A 184 7.71 -0.04 -8.62
N LEU A 185 8.30 1.14 -8.84
CA LEU A 185 9.19 1.37 -9.99
C LEU A 185 10.40 0.42 -9.98
N LEU A 186 11.03 0.20 -8.82
CA LEU A 186 12.14 -0.77 -8.71
C LEU A 186 11.66 -2.20 -8.96
N TYR A 187 10.51 -2.55 -8.38
CA TYR A 187 9.92 -3.89 -8.55
C TYR A 187 9.58 -4.19 -10.01
N SER A 188 9.03 -3.21 -10.71
CA SER A 188 8.62 -3.34 -12.12
C SER A 188 9.78 -3.46 -13.12
N LEU A 189 11.03 -3.24 -12.69
CA LEU A 189 12.21 -3.51 -13.53
C LEU A 189 12.29 -4.97 -13.98
N GLN A 190 11.70 -5.90 -13.24
CA GLN A 190 11.66 -7.32 -13.57
C GLN A 190 10.75 -7.64 -14.75
N ASP A 191 9.82 -6.75 -15.08
CA ASP A 191 8.79 -6.98 -16.11
C ASP A 191 9.05 -6.19 -17.41
N ILE A 192 10.17 -5.48 -17.57
CA ILE A 192 10.48 -4.59 -18.72
C ILE A 192 10.26 -5.29 -20.07
N ASP A 193 10.81 -6.47 -20.22
CA ASP A 193 10.77 -7.21 -21.50
C ASP A 193 9.37 -7.75 -21.79
N VAL A 194 8.65 -8.17 -20.76
CA VAL A 194 7.28 -8.65 -20.89
C VAL A 194 6.34 -7.49 -21.21
N ASP A 195 6.45 -6.37 -20.48
CA ASP A 195 5.65 -5.17 -20.71
C ASP A 195 5.82 -4.64 -22.15
N LYS A 196 7.06 -4.61 -22.65
CA LYS A 196 7.34 -4.21 -24.04
C LYS A 196 6.71 -5.16 -25.07
N LYS A 197 6.82 -6.48 -24.85
CA LYS A 197 6.25 -7.50 -25.74
C LYS A 197 4.73 -7.45 -25.80
N LEU A 198 4.09 -7.15 -24.67
CA LEU A 198 2.63 -7.08 -24.53
C LEU A 198 2.07 -5.69 -24.83
N GLY A 199 2.89 -4.69 -25.15
CA GLY A 199 2.46 -3.31 -25.39
C GLY A 199 1.90 -2.62 -24.14
N LEU A 200 2.31 -3.05 -22.94
CA LEU A 200 1.84 -2.45 -21.69
C LEU A 200 2.58 -1.16 -21.39
N HIS A 201 1.84 -0.23 -20.78
CA HIS A 201 2.34 1.08 -20.42
C HIS A 201 2.91 1.07 -19.01
N SER A 202 4.23 0.93 -18.90
CA SER A 202 4.94 1.12 -17.62
C SER A 202 6.11 2.10 -17.81
N ILE A 203 6.50 2.79 -16.74
CA ILE A 203 7.67 3.71 -16.78
C ILE A 203 8.92 2.94 -17.24
N PRO A 204 9.22 1.73 -16.71
CA PRO A 204 10.36 0.95 -17.19
C PRO A 204 10.30 0.57 -18.66
N SER A 205 9.13 0.20 -19.19
CA SER A 205 8.99 -0.17 -20.60
C SER A 205 9.27 1.00 -21.54
N LYS A 206 8.88 2.24 -21.12
CA LYS A 206 9.05 3.46 -21.91
C LYS A 206 10.45 4.06 -21.79
N PHE A 207 10.97 4.18 -20.56
CA PHE A 207 12.18 4.97 -20.28
C PHE A 207 13.42 4.12 -20.00
N GLY A 208 13.26 2.79 -19.86
CA GLY A 208 14.33 1.84 -19.55
C GLY A 208 14.77 1.89 -18.08
N ALA A 209 15.58 0.91 -17.67
CA ALA A 209 15.96 0.69 -16.29
C ALA A 209 16.67 1.90 -15.64
N LYS A 210 17.65 2.51 -16.34
CA LYS A 210 18.43 3.63 -15.77
C LYS A 210 17.58 4.84 -15.37
N LYS A 211 16.65 5.27 -16.24
CA LYS A 211 15.75 6.38 -15.94
C LYS A 211 14.72 6.00 -14.88
N THR A 212 14.22 4.78 -14.89
CA THR A 212 13.30 4.27 -13.87
C THR A 212 13.92 4.31 -12.48
N MET A 213 15.18 3.88 -12.34
CA MET A 213 15.92 3.97 -11.08
C MET A 213 16.13 5.43 -10.63
N LEU A 214 16.32 6.36 -11.56
CA LEU A 214 16.41 7.78 -11.24
C LEU A 214 15.06 8.31 -10.73
N PHE A 215 13.95 7.99 -11.40
CA PHE A 215 12.61 8.39 -10.94
C PHE A 215 12.29 7.81 -9.56
N SER A 216 12.62 6.56 -9.32
CA SER A 216 12.46 5.95 -7.99
C SER A 216 13.26 6.71 -6.92
N LYS A 217 14.51 7.09 -7.18
CA LYS A 217 15.32 7.90 -6.24
C LYS A 217 14.67 9.27 -5.96
N ILE A 218 14.15 9.94 -6.98
CA ILE A 218 13.44 11.23 -6.82
C ILE A 218 12.19 11.02 -5.96
N PHE A 219 11.41 9.96 -6.20
CA PHE A 219 10.21 9.66 -5.42
C PHE A 219 10.56 9.36 -3.96
N HIS A 220 11.60 8.57 -3.69
CA HIS A 220 12.04 8.31 -2.32
C HIS A 220 12.59 9.56 -1.62
N LEU A 221 13.24 10.49 -2.36
CA LEU A 221 13.60 11.78 -1.80
C LEU A 221 12.37 12.61 -1.42
N LEU A 222 11.36 12.65 -2.29
CA LEU A 222 10.08 13.30 -1.99
C LEU A 222 9.38 12.65 -0.80
N THR A 223 9.43 11.32 -0.67
CA THR A 223 8.94 10.61 0.51
C THR A 223 9.52 11.19 1.80
N VAL A 224 10.85 11.30 1.86
CA VAL A 224 11.54 11.82 3.06
C VAL A 224 11.14 13.28 3.33
N VAL A 225 11.04 14.11 2.30
CA VAL A 225 10.60 15.52 2.44
C VAL A 225 9.18 15.60 2.99
N PHE A 226 8.24 14.84 2.43
CA PHE A 226 6.85 14.88 2.88
C PHE A 226 6.65 14.26 4.27
N TRP A 227 7.39 13.22 4.63
CA TRP A 227 7.36 12.68 5.99
C TRP A 227 8.02 13.63 7.00
N PHE A 228 9.03 14.39 6.59
CA PHE A 228 9.58 15.45 7.44
C PHE A 228 8.53 16.57 7.68
N LEU A 229 7.80 16.99 6.64
CA LEU A 229 6.68 17.91 6.78
C LEU A 229 5.56 17.33 7.66
N PHE A 230 5.25 16.05 7.52
CA PHE A 230 4.32 15.37 8.42
C PHE A 230 4.72 15.57 9.88
N VAL A 231 5.99 15.32 10.24
CA VAL A 231 6.47 15.46 11.63
C VAL A 231 6.31 16.91 12.11
N ILE A 232 6.66 17.90 11.30
CA ILE A 232 6.49 19.33 11.67
C ILE A 232 5.01 19.66 11.93
N TYR A 233 4.13 19.32 11.00
CA TYR A 233 2.73 19.71 11.06
C TYR A 233 1.88 18.87 12.02
N SER A 234 2.33 17.66 12.36
CA SER A 234 1.74 16.87 13.45
C SER A 234 2.28 17.23 14.84
N GLN A 235 3.26 18.13 14.90
CA GLN A 235 3.97 18.51 16.13
C GLN A 235 4.71 17.33 16.77
N GLY A 236 5.25 16.44 15.93
CA GLY A 236 6.04 15.30 16.37
C GLY A 236 7.38 15.71 16.98
N SER A 237 7.92 14.87 17.85
CA SER A 237 9.14 15.09 18.61
C SER A 237 10.29 14.17 18.17
N TYR A 238 11.20 13.83 19.06
CA TYR A 238 12.47 13.16 18.74
C TYR A 238 12.31 11.82 18.01
N PHE A 239 11.40 10.96 18.44
CA PHE A 239 11.21 9.65 17.80
C PHE A 239 10.57 9.76 16.42
N ALA A 240 9.68 10.74 16.20
CA ALA A 240 9.11 10.99 14.89
C ALA A 240 10.17 11.46 13.89
N TYR A 241 11.08 12.37 14.29
CA TYR A 241 12.23 12.75 13.45
C TYR A 241 13.17 11.57 13.20
N LEU A 242 13.43 10.74 14.23
CA LEU A 242 14.25 9.53 14.09
C LEU A 242 13.63 8.55 13.10
N ALA A 243 12.29 8.42 13.07
CA ALA A 243 11.58 7.60 12.09
C ALA A 243 11.86 8.04 10.65
N VAL A 244 11.87 9.36 10.40
CA VAL A 244 12.20 9.91 9.06
C VAL A 244 13.66 9.64 8.69
N ILE A 245 14.59 9.84 9.62
CA ILE A 245 16.02 9.60 9.39
C ILE A 245 16.29 8.12 9.07
N ILE A 246 15.73 7.20 9.86
CA ILE A 246 15.90 5.76 9.63
C ILE A 246 15.26 5.36 8.30
N SER A 247 14.09 5.91 7.96
CA SER A 247 13.46 5.67 6.66
C SER A 247 14.36 6.13 5.49
N ALA A 248 14.99 7.29 5.60
CA ALA A 248 15.92 7.79 4.57
C ALA A 248 17.12 6.84 4.39
N LEU A 249 17.67 6.32 5.49
CA LEU A 249 18.76 5.32 5.45
C LEU A 249 18.29 3.99 4.81
N MET A 250 17.10 3.50 5.18
CA MET A 250 16.54 2.27 4.62
C MET A 250 16.27 2.40 3.13
N LEU A 251 15.69 3.52 2.67
CA LEU A 251 15.45 3.78 1.24
C LEU A 251 16.77 3.91 0.47
N SER A 252 17.79 4.53 1.06
CA SER A 252 19.14 4.58 0.47
C SER A 252 19.74 3.19 0.33
N TYR A 253 19.57 2.34 1.33
CA TYR A 253 20.02 0.95 1.31
C TYR A 253 19.26 0.12 0.25
N GLU A 254 17.96 0.34 0.07
CA GLU A 254 17.18 -0.29 -1.00
C GLU A 254 17.78 -0.01 -2.38
N HIS A 255 18.08 1.25 -2.67
CA HIS A 255 18.72 1.63 -3.93
C HIS A 255 20.13 1.03 -4.08
N TYR A 256 20.90 0.95 -3.00
CA TYR A 256 22.21 0.28 -3.01
C TYR A 256 22.07 -1.21 -3.38
N LEU A 257 21.10 -1.91 -2.80
CA LEU A 257 20.86 -3.33 -3.09
C LEU A 257 20.50 -3.57 -4.55
N VAL A 258 19.57 -2.78 -5.09
CA VAL A 258 19.12 -2.92 -6.48
C VAL A 258 20.21 -2.54 -7.47
N ASN A 259 20.98 -1.49 -7.21
CA ASN A 259 22.12 -1.10 -8.07
C ASN A 259 23.20 -2.20 -8.13
N LYS A 260 23.43 -2.91 -7.02
CA LYS A 260 24.45 -3.94 -6.96
C LYS A 260 24.05 -5.22 -7.68
N ASP A 261 22.77 -5.61 -7.58
CA ASP A 261 22.28 -6.87 -8.15
C ASP A 261 20.74 -6.83 -8.31
N PHE A 262 20.28 -6.82 -9.55
CA PHE A 262 18.85 -6.85 -9.87
C PHE A 262 18.12 -8.09 -9.31
N ARG A 263 18.81 -9.21 -9.06
CA ARG A 263 18.21 -10.40 -8.42
C ARG A 263 17.78 -10.15 -6.97
N LYS A 264 18.22 -9.05 -6.37
CA LYS A 264 17.86 -8.62 -5.01
C LYS A 264 16.63 -7.73 -4.94
N ILE A 265 15.96 -7.47 -6.08
CA ILE A 265 14.75 -6.63 -6.13
C ILE A 265 13.68 -7.17 -5.19
N ASP A 266 13.41 -8.49 -5.16
CA ASP A 266 12.41 -9.06 -4.25
C ASP A 266 12.77 -8.80 -2.78
N ARG A 267 14.04 -8.94 -2.40
CA ARG A 267 14.51 -8.62 -1.04
C ARG A 267 14.37 -7.13 -0.73
N ALA A 268 14.73 -6.25 -1.66
CA ALA A 268 14.58 -4.82 -1.53
C ALA A 268 13.10 -4.46 -1.34
N PHE A 269 12.25 -4.97 -2.20
CA PHE A 269 10.81 -4.71 -2.17
C PHE A 269 10.14 -5.22 -0.89
N PHE A 270 10.29 -6.50 -0.55
CA PHE A 270 9.53 -7.12 0.56
C PHE A 270 10.15 -6.85 1.93
N THR A 271 11.48 -7.05 2.04
CA THR A 271 12.13 -7.00 3.35
C THR A 271 12.35 -5.55 3.80
N VAL A 272 12.97 -4.72 2.96
CA VAL A 272 13.30 -3.34 3.35
C VAL A 272 12.04 -2.53 3.57
N ASN A 273 11.09 -2.54 2.62
CA ASN A 273 9.87 -1.75 2.74
C ASN A 273 8.91 -2.29 3.81
N GLY A 274 8.86 -3.61 4.02
CA GLY A 274 8.07 -4.20 5.11
C GLY A 274 8.56 -3.74 6.48
N TYR A 275 9.86 -3.78 6.73
CA TYR A 275 10.43 -3.29 7.99
C TYR A 275 10.35 -1.78 8.12
N LEU A 276 10.48 -1.01 7.04
CA LEU A 276 10.37 0.44 7.06
C LEU A 276 9.04 0.89 7.65
N GLY A 277 7.92 0.38 7.15
CA GLY A 277 6.60 0.73 7.66
C GLY A 277 6.43 0.39 9.15
N ILE A 278 6.93 -0.78 9.57
CA ILE A 278 6.87 -1.23 10.96
C ILE A 278 7.72 -0.32 11.87
N VAL A 279 8.96 -0.04 11.49
CA VAL A 279 9.87 0.82 12.28
C VAL A 279 9.31 2.23 12.39
N PHE A 280 8.81 2.79 11.28
CA PHE A 280 8.18 4.11 11.27
C PHE A 280 7.01 4.16 12.24
N PHE A 281 6.12 3.16 12.19
CA PHE A 281 4.98 3.05 13.09
C PHE A 281 5.40 3.01 14.57
N PHE A 282 6.32 2.11 14.94
CA PHE A 282 6.73 1.99 16.34
C PHE A 282 7.37 3.27 16.85
N LEU A 283 8.19 3.95 16.07
CA LEU A 283 8.81 5.21 16.49
C LEU A 283 7.79 6.33 16.66
N VAL A 284 6.80 6.44 15.76
CA VAL A 284 5.72 7.43 15.93
C VAL A 284 4.84 7.11 17.15
N VAL A 285 4.57 5.82 17.42
CA VAL A 285 3.85 5.42 18.64
C VAL A 285 4.63 5.80 19.89
N LEU A 286 5.94 5.54 19.93
CA LEU A 286 6.79 5.95 21.04
C LEU A 286 6.80 7.47 21.22
N ASP A 287 6.85 8.21 20.12
CA ASP A 287 6.77 9.69 20.16
C ASP A 287 5.51 10.17 20.88
N ASN A 288 4.36 9.62 20.50
CA ASN A 288 3.07 9.99 21.08
C ASN A 288 2.81 9.44 22.49
N ILE A 289 3.63 8.49 22.98
CA ILE A 289 3.57 8.00 24.36
C ILE A 289 4.39 8.89 25.30
N PHE A 290 5.55 9.37 24.83
CA PHE A 290 6.52 10.06 25.69
C PHE A 290 6.48 11.59 25.58
N PHE A 291 5.89 12.12 24.52
CA PHE A 291 5.81 13.55 24.26
C PHE A 291 4.40 13.97 23.84
#